data_335354b7b5a232b3d2f339c009dac7be
#
_entry.id   335354b7b5a232b3d2f339c009dac7be
#
_cell.length_a   1.000
_cell.length_b   1.000
_cell.length_c   1.000
_cell.angle_alpha   90.00
_cell.angle_beta   90.00
_cell.angle_gamma   90.00
#
_symmetry.space_group_name_H-M   'P 1'
#
loop_
_entity.id
_entity.type
_entity.pdbx_description
1 polymer ?
#
loop_
_entity_poly.entity_id
_entity_poly.type
_entity_poly.pdbx_seq_one_letter_code
_entity_poly.pdbx_strand_id
1 'polypeptide(L)'
;MGRILTEKDVEAAVKGGSVYAAGGGGWADHGRMLGYAAVAVGKPELVSIDELKDDDWVATAAAIGAPASTTPWEMRGVDYIRAVQILQETLGEKLSGLIIGQNGKSSTLNAWLPS
;
A
#
# COMPACT_ATOMS: atom_id res chain seq x y z
N MET A 1 -11.68 1.42 16.43
CA MET A 1 -12.59 1.67 15.30
C MET A 1 -11.81 2.19 14.11
N GLY A 2 -12.02 1.64 12.92
CA GLY A 2 -11.30 2.03 11.72
C GLY A 2 -11.69 3.40 11.19
N ARG A 3 -10.83 3.95 10.33
CA ARG A 3 -11.07 5.23 9.67
C ARG A 3 -10.94 5.03 8.16
N ILE A 4 -11.97 5.44 7.42
CA ILE A 4 -11.94 5.40 5.96
C ILE A 4 -10.98 6.47 5.45
N LEU A 5 -10.06 6.05 4.59
CA LEU A 5 -9.05 6.93 4.02
C LEU A 5 -9.64 7.71 2.85
N THR A 6 -9.23 8.98 2.73
CA THR A 6 -9.76 9.93 1.76
C THR A 6 -8.63 10.51 0.90
N GLU A 7 -8.99 11.36 -0.07
CA GLU A 7 -8.00 12.06 -0.90
C GLU A 7 -7.04 12.92 -0.08
N LYS A 8 -7.51 13.53 1.02
CA LYS A 8 -6.64 14.28 1.92
C LYS A 8 -5.59 13.39 2.55
N ASP A 9 -5.97 12.16 2.87
CA ASP A 9 -5.06 11.17 3.44
C ASP A 9 -4.00 10.76 2.42
N VAL A 10 -4.35 10.70 1.13
CA VAL A 10 -3.39 10.43 0.04
C VAL A 10 -2.28 11.47 0.06
N GLU A 11 -2.65 12.76 0.04
CA GLU A 11 -1.67 13.84 0.06
C GLU A 11 -0.84 13.86 1.33
N ALA A 12 -1.47 13.63 2.47
CA ALA A 12 -0.77 13.55 3.76
C ALA A 12 0.24 12.39 3.78
N ALA A 13 -0.16 11.22 3.28
CA ALA A 13 0.71 10.05 3.23
C ALA A 13 1.93 10.26 2.32
N VAL A 14 1.72 10.86 1.14
CA VAL A 14 2.81 11.14 0.20
C VAL A 14 3.77 12.18 0.79
N LYS A 15 3.26 13.26 1.34
CA LYS A 15 4.08 14.32 1.94
C LYS A 15 4.85 13.81 3.16
N GLY A 16 4.18 13.14 4.06
CA GLY A 16 4.82 12.55 5.24
C GLY A 16 5.85 11.51 4.86
N GLY A 17 5.52 10.65 3.92
CA GLY A 17 6.44 9.64 3.40
C GLY A 17 7.67 10.26 2.75
N SER A 18 7.55 11.43 2.12
CA SER A 18 8.68 12.14 1.53
C SER A 18 9.71 12.56 2.59
N VAL A 19 9.25 12.88 3.78
CA VAL A 19 10.13 13.25 4.90
C VAL A 19 10.83 12.00 5.48
N TYR A 20 10.05 10.98 5.80
CA TYR A 20 10.58 9.78 6.46
C TYR A 20 11.42 8.89 5.55
N ALA A 21 11.17 8.91 4.26
CA ALA A 21 11.86 8.05 3.31
C ALA A 21 13.32 8.44 3.04
N ALA A 22 13.69 9.68 3.33
CA ALA A 22 15.07 10.18 3.15
C ALA A 22 15.66 9.89 1.76
N GLY A 23 14.84 10.05 0.71
CA GLY A 23 15.24 9.83 -0.69
C GLY A 23 14.81 8.47 -1.25
N GLY A 24 14.42 7.52 -0.41
CA GLY A 24 13.86 6.25 -0.86
C GLY A 24 12.33 6.26 -0.88
N GLY A 25 11.71 5.08 -0.78
CA GLY A 25 10.27 4.94 -0.62
C GLY A 25 9.43 5.12 -1.88
N GLY A 26 10.02 5.02 -3.05
CA GLY A 26 9.34 5.17 -4.33
C GLY A 26 9.19 6.63 -4.78
N TRP A 27 8.35 6.85 -5.78
CA TRP A 27 8.13 8.18 -6.34
C TRP A 27 6.80 8.76 -5.87
N ALA A 28 6.78 10.07 -5.64
CA ALA A 28 5.59 10.78 -5.18
C ALA A 28 4.41 10.64 -6.17
N ASP A 29 4.67 10.77 -7.47
CA ASP A 29 3.61 10.65 -8.47
C ASP A 29 3.01 9.24 -8.52
N HIS A 30 3.85 8.23 -8.35
CA HIS A 30 3.38 6.85 -8.28
C HIS A 30 2.52 6.64 -7.02
N GLY A 31 2.93 7.19 -5.89
CA GLY A 31 2.16 7.13 -4.66
C GLY A 31 0.80 7.81 -4.79
N ARG A 32 0.77 8.99 -5.40
CA ARG A 32 -0.50 9.68 -5.67
C ARG A 32 -1.41 8.88 -6.58
N MET A 33 -0.86 8.31 -7.64
CA MET A 33 -1.62 7.47 -8.57
C MET A 33 -2.28 6.30 -7.84
N LEU A 34 -1.51 5.56 -7.05
CA LEU A 34 -2.02 4.44 -6.26
C LEU A 34 -3.09 4.88 -5.25
N GLY A 35 -2.80 5.94 -4.53
CA GLY A 35 -3.70 6.42 -3.48
C GLY A 35 -5.02 6.94 -4.03
N TYR A 36 -4.98 7.77 -5.06
CA TYR A 36 -6.21 8.29 -5.67
C TYR A 36 -7.01 7.19 -6.34
N ALA A 37 -6.36 6.23 -6.98
CA ALA A 37 -7.06 5.07 -7.54
C ALA A 37 -7.76 4.28 -6.44
N ALA A 38 -7.10 4.04 -5.33
CA ALA A 38 -7.65 3.28 -4.21
C ALA A 38 -8.91 3.94 -3.64
N VAL A 39 -8.86 5.26 -3.39
CA VAL A 39 -10.02 5.97 -2.82
C VAL A 39 -11.15 6.15 -3.83
N ALA A 40 -10.85 6.12 -5.12
CA ALA A 40 -11.84 6.23 -6.17
C ALA A 40 -12.61 4.92 -6.39
N VAL A 41 -11.93 3.76 -6.31
CA VAL A 41 -12.55 2.46 -6.60
C VAL A 41 -13.01 1.71 -5.36
N GLY A 42 -12.58 2.11 -4.19
CA GLY A 42 -12.90 1.42 -2.94
C GLY A 42 -12.93 2.36 -1.75
N LYS A 43 -12.90 1.76 -0.59
CA LYS A 43 -12.87 2.49 0.68
C LYS A 43 -11.77 1.89 1.56
N PRO A 44 -10.49 2.17 1.25
CA PRO A 44 -9.42 1.67 2.09
C PRO A 44 -9.60 2.19 3.52
N GLU A 45 -9.45 1.32 4.49
CA GLU A 45 -9.69 1.62 5.89
C GLU A 45 -8.44 1.39 6.70
N LEU A 46 -8.08 2.40 7.49
CA LEU A 46 -6.97 2.28 8.44
C LEU A 46 -7.52 1.78 9.77
N VAL A 47 -7.02 0.64 10.21
CA VAL A 47 -7.46 0.03 11.46
C VAL A 47 -6.28 -0.14 12.42
N SER A 48 -6.59 -0.18 13.71
CA SER A 48 -5.60 -0.53 14.71
C SER A 48 -5.36 -2.04 14.70
N ILE A 49 -4.13 -2.46 14.98
CA ILE A 49 -3.81 -3.88 15.10
C ILE A 49 -4.65 -4.58 16.17
N ASP A 50 -5.10 -3.84 17.17
CA ASP A 50 -5.95 -4.35 18.26
C ASP A 50 -7.34 -4.78 17.78
N GLU A 51 -7.76 -4.31 16.60
CA GLU A 51 -9.04 -4.69 16.02
C GLU A 51 -8.98 -6.02 15.26
N LEU A 52 -7.79 -6.57 15.07
CA LEU A 52 -7.59 -7.86 14.42
C LEU A 52 -7.75 -9.00 15.43
N LYS A 53 -8.22 -10.15 14.94
CA LYS A 53 -8.33 -11.36 15.74
C LYS A 53 -7.05 -12.18 15.60
N ASP A 54 -6.80 -13.06 16.56
CA ASP A 54 -5.60 -13.89 16.58
C ASP A 54 -5.51 -14.83 15.37
N ASP A 55 -6.64 -15.22 14.78
CA ASP A 55 -6.69 -16.08 13.61
C ASP A 55 -6.80 -15.32 12.28
N ASP A 56 -6.74 -13.99 12.30
CA ASP A 56 -6.75 -13.18 11.08
C ASP A 56 -5.41 -13.29 10.36
N TRP A 57 -5.48 -13.44 9.04
CA TRP A 57 -4.32 -13.43 8.18
C TRP A 57 -4.03 -12.01 7.68
N VAL A 58 -2.80 -11.58 7.86
CA VAL A 58 -2.32 -10.30 7.34
C VAL A 58 -1.03 -10.51 6.57
N ALA A 59 -0.76 -9.64 5.60
CA ALA A 59 0.45 -9.70 4.80
C ALA A 59 1.07 -8.32 4.67
N THR A 60 2.34 -8.27 4.34
CA THR A 60 3.05 -7.01 4.09
C THR A 60 3.02 -6.70 2.60
N ALA A 61 2.57 -5.51 2.25
CA ALA A 61 2.62 -5.01 0.88
C ALA A 61 3.84 -4.11 0.72
N ALA A 62 4.75 -4.49 -0.17
CA ALA A 62 6.00 -3.76 -0.39
C ALA A 62 6.46 -3.91 -1.82
N ALA A 63 7.27 -2.96 -2.28
CA ALA A 63 8.00 -3.04 -3.53
C ALA A 63 9.49 -2.89 -3.21
N ILE A 64 10.31 -3.71 -3.83
CA ILE A 64 11.75 -3.72 -3.61
C ILE A 64 12.46 -3.40 -4.92
N GLY A 65 13.43 -2.52 -4.86
CA GLY A 65 14.23 -2.17 -6.02
C GLY A 65 15.32 -1.18 -5.67
N ALA A 66 16.20 -0.91 -6.64
CA ALA A 66 17.26 0.07 -6.48
C ALA A 66 16.73 1.47 -6.80
N PRO A 67 16.88 2.46 -5.90
CA PRO A 67 16.40 3.81 -6.16
C PRO A 67 17.00 4.45 -7.41
N ALA A 68 18.21 4.08 -7.76
CA ALA A 68 18.91 4.60 -8.94
C ALA A 68 18.58 3.84 -10.23
N SER A 69 17.74 2.81 -10.16
CA SER A 69 17.34 2.08 -11.36
C SER A 69 16.46 2.96 -12.24
N THR A 70 16.84 3.09 -13.49
CA THR A 70 16.12 3.90 -14.47
C THR A 70 15.48 3.06 -15.56
N THR A 71 15.25 1.77 -15.29
CA THR A 71 14.57 0.90 -16.25
C THR A 71 13.16 1.42 -16.50
N PRO A 72 12.64 1.31 -17.74
CA PRO A 72 11.31 1.83 -18.06
C PRO A 72 10.16 1.05 -17.43
N TRP A 73 10.44 -0.08 -16.77
CA TRP A 73 9.39 -0.86 -16.11
C TRP A 73 9.06 -0.25 -14.75
N GLU A 74 7.79 -0.12 -14.49
CA GLU A 74 7.31 0.38 -13.20
C GLU A 74 6.12 -0.48 -12.77
N MET A 75 5.97 -0.65 -11.46
CA MET A 75 4.92 -1.47 -10.88
C MET A 75 3.57 -0.75 -11.01
N ARG A 76 2.61 -1.39 -11.65
CA ARG A 76 1.26 -0.85 -11.83
C ARG A 76 0.39 -1.20 -10.64
N GLY A 77 -0.70 -0.43 -10.46
CA GLY A 77 -1.67 -0.73 -9.40
C GLY A 77 -2.23 -2.15 -9.48
N VAL A 78 -2.49 -2.65 -10.69
CA VAL A 78 -3.00 -4.02 -10.90
C VAL A 78 -2.01 -5.09 -10.45
N ASP A 79 -0.73 -4.81 -10.46
CA ASP A 79 0.30 -5.76 -10.03
C ASP A 79 0.21 -6.02 -8.52
N TYR A 80 -0.08 -4.98 -7.73
CA TYR A 80 -0.30 -5.13 -6.28
C TYR A 80 -1.55 -5.95 -6.00
N ILE A 81 -2.64 -5.69 -6.73
CA ILE A 81 -3.89 -6.44 -6.58
C ILE A 81 -3.67 -7.91 -6.95
N ARG A 82 -3.00 -8.17 -8.06
CA ARG A 82 -2.74 -9.54 -8.52
C ARG A 82 -1.83 -10.29 -7.55
N ALA A 83 -0.84 -9.62 -6.97
CA ALA A 83 0.03 -10.22 -5.97
C ALA A 83 -0.77 -10.71 -4.75
N VAL A 84 -1.71 -9.91 -4.26
CA VAL A 84 -2.59 -10.29 -3.15
C VAL A 84 -3.46 -11.49 -3.54
N GLN A 85 -4.04 -11.49 -4.74
CA GLN A 85 -4.86 -12.59 -5.23
C GLN A 85 -4.08 -13.90 -5.28
N ILE A 86 -2.87 -13.87 -5.82
CA ILE A 86 -2.01 -15.05 -5.94
C ILE A 86 -1.63 -15.56 -4.54
N LEU A 87 -1.30 -14.66 -3.62
CA LEU A 87 -0.95 -15.05 -2.26
C LEU A 87 -2.14 -15.74 -1.56
N GLN A 88 -3.33 -15.18 -1.67
CA GLN A 88 -4.54 -15.78 -1.10
C GLN A 88 -4.84 -17.15 -1.71
N GLU A 89 -4.71 -17.30 -3.01
CA GLU A 89 -4.89 -18.58 -3.70
C GLU A 89 -3.88 -19.62 -3.21
N THR A 90 -2.62 -19.22 -3.05
CA THR A 90 -1.54 -20.12 -2.60
C THR A 90 -1.72 -20.57 -1.16
N LEU A 91 -2.15 -19.65 -0.28
CA LEU A 91 -2.37 -19.96 1.14
C LEU A 91 -3.69 -20.69 1.38
N GLY A 92 -4.66 -20.55 0.47
CA GLY A 92 -6.01 -21.02 0.69
C GLY A 92 -6.76 -20.22 1.75
N GLU A 93 -6.31 -19.01 2.05
CA GLU A 93 -6.86 -18.14 3.09
C GLU A 93 -7.09 -16.74 2.54
N LYS A 94 -8.12 -16.07 3.05
CA LYS A 94 -8.39 -14.70 2.71
C LYS A 94 -7.66 -13.76 3.68
N LEU A 95 -7.02 -12.72 3.15
CA LEU A 95 -6.34 -11.74 3.99
C LEU A 95 -7.35 -10.79 4.63
N SER A 96 -7.21 -10.55 5.92
CA SER A 96 -8.05 -9.60 6.66
C SER A 96 -7.51 -8.18 6.55
N GLY A 97 -6.22 -8.03 6.28
CA GLY A 97 -5.58 -6.73 6.16
C GLY A 97 -4.19 -6.80 5.57
N LEU A 98 -3.67 -5.63 5.27
CA LEU A 98 -2.32 -5.47 4.74
C LEU A 98 -1.56 -4.47 5.61
N ILE A 99 -0.27 -4.71 5.76
CA ILE A 99 0.66 -3.85 6.50
C ILE A 99 1.66 -3.32 5.51
N ILE A 100 1.97 -2.02 5.57
CA ILE A 100 3.03 -1.45 4.73
C ILE A 100 4.39 -1.82 5.30
N GLY A 101 5.38 -2.03 4.41
CA GLY A 101 6.74 -2.38 4.83
C GLY A 101 7.52 -1.19 5.38
N GLN A 102 7.20 0.01 4.94
CA GLN A 102 7.87 1.24 5.38
C GLN A 102 7.04 2.47 5.01
N ASN A 103 7.29 3.59 5.66
CA ASN A 103 6.69 4.86 5.29
C ASN A 103 7.54 5.54 4.20
N GLY A 104 6.94 5.84 3.07
CA GLY A 104 7.61 6.46 1.93
C GLY A 104 6.62 7.15 1.02
N LYS A 105 7.13 7.74 -0.08
CA LYS A 105 6.30 8.49 -1.03
C LYS A 105 5.27 7.63 -1.73
N SER A 106 5.62 6.39 -2.03
CA SER A 106 4.68 5.41 -2.56
C SER A 106 4.56 4.18 -1.66
N SER A 107 5.57 3.87 -0.88
CA SER A 107 5.58 2.69 0.01
C SER A 107 4.42 2.69 0.99
N THR A 108 4.06 3.85 1.54
CA THR A 108 2.92 4.00 2.45
C THR A 108 1.61 3.59 1.77
N LEU A 109 1.50 3.80 0.46
CA LEU A 109 0.26 3.59 -0.30
C LEU A 109 0.20 2.24 -1.01
N ASN A 110 1.24 1.42 -0.91
CA ASN A 110 1.30 0.11 -1.58
C ASN A 110 0.16 -0.82 -1.18
N ALA A 111 -0.32 -0.71 0.05
CA ALA A 111 -1.38 -1.57 0.56
C ALA A 111 -2.80 -1.05 0.27
N TRP A 112 -2.96 0.20 -0.16
CA TRP A 112 -4.28 0.83 -0.24
C TRP A 112 -5.14 0.26 -1.37
N LEU A 113 -4.54 0.04 -2.53
CA LEU A 113 -5.30 -0.43 -3.69
C LEU A 113 -5.69 -1.90 -3.59
N PRO A 114 -4.80 -2.81 -3.14
CA PRO A 114 -5.18 -4.22 -2.98
C PRO A 114 -6.00 -4.52 -1.73
N SER A 115 -6.14 -3.57 -0.84
CA SER A 115 -6.90 -3.78 0.41
C SER A 115 -8.42 -3.88 0.25
#